data_34d0dd6f3ec1fc074f6b24c5692ca6be
#
_entry.id   34d0dd6f3ec1fc074f6b24c5692ca6be
#
_cell.length_a   1.000
_cell.length_b   1.000
_cell.length_c   1.000
_cell.angle_alpha   90.00
_cell.angle_beta   90.00
_cell.angle_gamma   90.00
#
_symmetry.space_group_name_H-M   'P 1'
#
loop_
_entity.id
_entity.type
_entity.pdbx_description
1 polymer ?
#
loop_
_entity_poly.entity_id
_entity_poly.type
_entity_poly.pdbx_seq_one_letter_code
_entity_poly.pdbx_strand_id
1 'polypeptide(L)'
;MSDSDSVRPGGAMNGTAERLDPTINAMTSAYDQATVVLHLERYRLAAEYVSGADVVDCACGTGYGSEILAQAGARSVQGVDLDRDALAFARLQHAHPAVTYYEADAIRYVPKPMPSVWVSLETLEHLPRPVEYVAHVASVLPPGGRFIVSVPVTVSTDGNRHHLTDFTRESLRGLLKRYGFAEERKLEQSHHFALSDVMGVSRGPRQRDRRRGLIRWYVRHPQVLWQRIKLTLTKGFVNEYLTVVAVKA
;
A
#
# COMPACT_ATOMS: atom_id res chain seq x y z
N MET A 1 -18.67 -10.53 45.05
CA MET A 1 -19.48 -10.32 43.85
C MET A 1 -18.57 -9.64 42.86
N SER A 2 -17.99 -10.45 42.01
CA SER A 2 -16.97 -10.05 41.01
C SER A 2 -17.68 -9.93 39.65
N ASP A 3 -17.79 -8.71 39.14
CA ASP A 3 -18.21 -8.47 37.79
C ASP A 3 -17.05 -8.78 36.84
N SER A 4 -17.18 -9.89 36.18
CA SER A 4 -16.34 -10.25 35.04
C SER A 4 -16.83 -9.50 33.78
N ASP A 5 -16.21 -8.36 33.51
CA ASP A 5 -16.37 -7.69 32.21
C ASP A 5 -15.83 -8.59 31.10
N SER A 6 -16.74 -9.28 30.44
CA SER A 6 -16.49 -10.01 29.21
C SER A 6 -16.23 -9.01 28.09
N VAL A 7 -14.96 -8.84 27.75
CA VAL A 7 -14.54 -8.16 26.50
C VAL A 7 -15.20 -8.87 25.32
N ARG A 8 -16.17 -8.23 24.69
CA ARG A 8 -16.78 -8.72 23.45
C ARG A 8 -15.73 -8.65 22.33
N PRO A 9 -15.41 -9.75 21.66
CA PRO A 9 -14.64 -9.69 20.41
C PRO A 9 -15.59 -9.15 19.32
N GLY A 10 -15.38 -7.95 18.84
CA GLY A 10 -16.19 -7.38 17.76
C GLY A 10 -16.43 -5.88 17.83
N GLY A 11 -15.47 -5.13 18.32
CA GLY A 11 -15.41 -3.70 18.02
C GLY A 11 -15.17 -3.55 16.52
N ALA A 12 -16.23 -3.21 15.74
CA ALA A 12 -16.09 -2.85 14.35
C ALA A 12 -15.05 -1.74 14.29
N MET A 13 -13.87 -2.04 13.70
CA MET A 13 -12.92 -1.00 13.36
C MET A 13 -13.64 -0.06 12.40
N ASN A 14 -14.00 1.15 12.87
CA ASN A 14 -14.40 2.27 12.03
C ASN A 14 -13.19 2.75 11.22
N GLY A 15 -12.47 1.80 10.63
CA GLY A 15 -11.34 2.03 9.76
C GLY A 15 -11.83 2.51 8.39
N THR A 16 -11.17 3.48 7.85
CA THR A 16 -11.33 3.92 6.48
C THR A 16 -11.32 2.70 5.55
N ALA A 17 -12.17 2.70 4.52
CA ALA A 17 -12.36 1.62 3.55
C ALA A 17 -11.07 1.20 2.76
N GLU A 18 -9.92 1.73 3.14
CA GLU A 18 -8.60 1.50 2.54
C GLU A 18 -7.73 0.49 3.30
N ARG A 19 -8.15 0.09 4.51
CA ARG A 19 -7.40 -0.89 5.29
C ARG A 19 -7.86 -2.29 4.96
N LEU A 20 -6.98 -3.00 4.29
CA LEU A 20 -7.18 -4.39 3.94
C LEU A 20 -6.60 -5.28 5.04
N ASP A 21 -7.36 -6.29 5.42
CA ASP A 21 -6.88 -7.41 6.21
C ASP A 21 -7.43 -8.69 5.61
N PRO A 22 -6.59 -9.66 5.22
CA PRO A 22 -7.03 -10.89 4.60
C PRO A 22 -7.99 -11.71 5.47
N THR A 23 -7.91 -11.59 6.79
CA THR A 23 -8.75 -12.32 7.73
C THR A 23 -10.14 -11.73 7.86
N ILE A 24 -10.28 -10.43 7.63
CA ILE A 24 -11.53 -9.68 7.78
C ILE A 24 -12.18 -9.43 6.40
N ASN A 25 -11.40 -8.98 5.42
CA ASN A 25 -11.90 -8.47 4.14
C ASN A 25 -12.17 -9.58 3.11
N ALA A 26 -11.56 -10.74 3.25
CA ALA A 26 -11.76 -11.87 2.33
C ALA A 26 -13.24 -12.36 2.27
N MET A 27 -14.10 -11.88 3.19
CA MET A 27 -15.47 -12.33 3.32
C MET A 27 -16.54 -11.32 2.87
N THR A 28 -16.18 -10.11 2.43
CA THR A 28 -17.16 -9.02 2.24
C THR A 28 -17.67 -8.87 0.81
N SER A 29 -16.80 -8.83 -0.20
CA SER A 29 -17.20 -8.76 -1.61
C SER A 29 -16.15 -9.36 -2.55
N ALA A 30 -16.55 -9.72 -3.79
CA ALA A 30 -15.61 -10.19 -4.81
C ALA A 30 -14.54 -9.13 -5.15
N TYR A 31 -14.89 -7.85 -5.09
CA TYR A 31 -13.96 -6.75 -5.27
C TYR A 31 -12.91 -6.71 -4.16
N ASP A 32 -13.33 -6.82 -2.90
CA ASP A 32 -12.43 -6.82 -1.75
C ASP A 32 -11.51 -8.04 -1.77
N GLN A 33 -12.04 -9.22 -2.12
CA GLN A 33 -11.26 -10.44 -2.28
C GLN A 33 -10.16 -10.28 -3.34
N ALA A 34 -10.50 -9.72 -4.51
CA ALA A 34 -9.52 -9.46 -5.57
C ALA A 34 -8.45 -8.46 -5.11
N THR A 35 -8.84 -7.42 -4.38
CA THR A 35 -7.90 -6.44 -3.82
C THR A 35 -6.95 -7.08 -2.81
N VAL A 36 -7.47 -7.95 -1.92
CA VAL A 36 -6.65 -8.71 -0.96
C VAL A 36 -5.64 -9.59 -1.69
N VAL A 37 -6.05 -10.30 -2.76
CA VAL A 37 -5.13 -11.13 -3.56
C VAL A 37 -3.98 -10.31 -4.12
N LEU A 38 -4.26 -9.13 -4.70
CA LEU A 38 -3.23 -8.25 -5.24
C LEU A 38 -2.25 -7.78 -4.16
N HIS A 39 -2.73 -7.45 -2.95
CA HIS A 39 -1.87 -7.09 -1.84
C HIS A 39 -1.00 -8.25 -1.37
N LEU A 40 -1.57 -9.45 -1.24
CA LEU A 40 -0.81 -10.64 -0.87
C LEU A 40 0.29 -10.97 -1.89
N GLU A 41 0.05 -10.80 -3.18
CA GLU A 41 1.06 -11.00 -4.23
C GLU A 41 2.23 -10.02 -4.09
N ARG A 42 1.97 -8.75 -3.73
CA ARG A 42 3.03 -7.76 -3.47
C ARG A 42 3.87 -8.14 -2.26
N TYR A 43 3.24 -8.57 -1.16
CA TYR A 43 3.98 -9.05 0.01
C TYR A 43 4.74 -10.36 -0.26
N ARG A 44 4.20 -11.27 -1.09
CA ARG A 44 4.93 -12.47 -1.54
C ARG A 44 6.17 -12.11 -2.35
N LEU A 45 6.06 -11.12 -3.24
CA LEU A 45 7.22 -10.60 -3.95
C LEU A 45 8.26 -10.02 -2.97
N ALA A 46 7.83 -9.21 -1.99
CA ALA A 46 8.73 -8.66 -0.98
C ALA A 46 9.39 -9.75 -0.13
N ALA A 47 8.65 -10.81 0.20
CA ALA A 47 9.13 -11.96 0.97
C ALA A 47 10.32 -12.69 0.35
N GLU A 48 10.50 -12.62 -0.97
CA GLU A 48 11.65 -13.23 -1.66
C GLU A 48 12.99 -12.54 -1.30
N TYR A 49 12.94 -11.33 -0.70
CA TYR A 49 14.13 -10.50 -0.44
C TYR A 49 14.45 -10.29 1.04
N VAL A 50 13.70 -10.90 1.96
CA VAL A 50 13.79 -10.57 3.40
C VAL A 50 14.51 -11.62 4.25
N SER A 51 14.84 -12.78 3.71
CA SER A 51 15.49 -13.86 4.49
C SER A 51 16.80 -13.36 5.13
N GLY A 52 16.87 -13.43 6.47
CA GLY A 52 18.01 -12.96 7.26
C GLY A 52 18.17 -11.43 7.32
N ALA A 53 17.29 -10.66 6.69
CA ALA A 53 17.34 -9.20 6.63
C ALA A 53 16.68 -8.54 7.84
N ASP A 54 17.16 -7.34 8.19
CA ASP A 54 16.38 -6.38 8.99
C ASP A 54 15.50 -5.58 8.03
N VAL A 55 14.23 -5.52 8.32
CA VAL A 55 13.19 -5.01 7.43
C VAL A 55 12.41 -3.89 8.10
N VAL A 56 12.08 -2.84 7.33
CA VAL A 56 11.01 -1.89 7.68
C VAL A 56 9.83 -2.15 6.77
N ASP A 57 8.65 -2.36 7.36
CA ASP A 57 7.36 -2.39 6.67
C ASP A 57 6.62 -1.09 7.00
N CYS A 58 6.70 -0.12 6.09
CA CYS A 58 6.25 1.25 6.31
C CYS A 58 4.84 1.47 5.79
N ALA A 59 3.97 2.06 6.61
CA ALA A 59 2.52 2.07 6.49
C ALA A 59 1.94 0.64 6.53
N CYS A 60 2.33 -0.12 7.57
CA CYS A 60 2.02 -1.55 7.72
C CYS A 60 0.54 -1.83 7.99
N GLY A 61 -0.27 -0.82 8.31
CA GLY A 61 -1.70 -0.95 8.59
C GLY A 61 -2.00 -1.97 9.69
N THR A 62 -2.81 -2.97 9.36
CA THR A 62 -3.23 -4.05 10.28
C THR A 62 -2.14 -5.06 10.61
N GLY A 63 -0.97 -4.99 9.96
CA GLY A 63 0.21 -5.78 10.32
C GLY A 63 0.33 -7.15 9.63
N TYR A 64 -0.65 -7.61 8.86
CA TYR A 64 -0.58 -8.91 8.19
C TYR A 64 0.63 -9.03 7.26
N GLY A 65 1.00 -7.92 6.60
CA GLY A 65 2.18 -7.87 5.75
C GLY A 65 3.48 -8.05 6.52
N SER A 66 3.60 -7.37 7.66
CA SER A 66 4.75 -7.51 8.56
C SER A 66 4.91 -8.95 9.04
N GLU A 67 3.80 -9.64 9.36
CA GLU A 67 3.80 -11.05 9.72
C GLU A 67 4.27 -11.93 8.57
N ILE A 68 3.79 -11.70 7.34
CA ILE A 68 4.24 -12.45 6.13
C ILE A 68 5.76 -12.29 5.94
N LEU A 69 6.30 -11.08 6.10
CA LEU A 69 7.73 -10.84 5.97
C LEU A 69 8.54 -11.56 7.06
N ALA A 70 8.04 -11.58 8.29
CA ALA A 70 8.66 -12.31 9.39
C ALA A 70 8.62 -13.83 9.16
N GLN A 71 7.49 -14.38 8.73
CA GLN A 71 7.33 -15.81 8.39
C GLN A 71 8.23 -16.22 7.21
N ALA A 72 8.56 -15.28 6.31
CA ALA A 72 9.52 -15.51 5.22
C ALA A 72 10.98 -15.49 5.67
N GLY A 73 11.26 -15.40 6.97
CA GLY A 73 12.58 -15.51 7.55
C GLY A 73 13.33 -14.20 7.72
N ALA A 74 12.65 -13.05 7.75
CA ALA A 74 13.25 -11.79 8.17
C ALA A 74 13.84 -11.93 9.58
N ARG A 75 15.05 -11.39 9.80
CA ARG A 75 15.69 -11.38 11.13
C ARG A 75 14.91 -10.48 12.10
N SER A 76 14.49 -9.33 11.63
CA SER A 76 13.58 -8.43 12.33
C SER A 76 12.69 -7.68 11.33
N VAL A 77 11.46 -7.36 11.75
CA VAL A 77 10.53 -6.51 11.01
C VAL A 77 10.07 -5.37 11.91
N GLN A 78 10.27 -4.15 11.47
CA GLN A 78 9.78 -2.95 12.10
C GLN A 78 8.53 -2.51 11.33
N GLY A 79 7.33 -2.88 11.81
CA GLY A 79 6.05 -2.43 11.25
C GLY A 79 5.77 -1.01 11.72
N VAL A 80 5.64 -0.08 10.80
CA VAL A 80 5.48 1.35 11.10
C VAL A 80 4.17 1.87 10.52
N ASP A 81 3.35 2.50 11.34
CA ASP A 81 2.12 3.18 10.92
C ASP A 81 1.84 4.39 11.81
N LEU A 82 1.02 5.33 11.32
CA LEU A 82 0.53 6.46 12.12
C LEU A 82 -0.71 6.12 12.95
N ASP A 83 -1.42 5.08 12.56
CA ASP A 83 -2.70 4.71 13.13
C ASP A 83 -2.54 3.78 14.34
N ARG A 84 -2.87 4.32 15.51
CA ARG A 84 -2.83 3.58 16.78
C ARG A 84 -3.75 2.37 16.82
N ASP A 85 -4.95 2.51 16.25
CA ASP A 85 -5.96 1.44 16.30
C ASP A 85 -5.54 0.29 15.39
N ALA A 86 -4.99 0.59 14.19
CA ALA A 86 -4.40 -0.41 13.32
C ALA A 86 -3.23 -1.13 13.99
N LEU A 87 -2.34 -0.39 14.64
CA LEU A 87 -1.20 -0.98 15.36
C LEU A 87 -1.63 -1.78 16.59
N ALA A 88 -2.70 -1.38 17.30
CA ALA A 88 -3.26 -2.16 18.39
C ALA A 88 -3.81 -3.50 17.86
N PHE A 89 -4.52 -3.48 16.74
CA PHE A 89 -4.99 -4.68 16.06
C PHE A 89 -3.82 -5.56 15.59
N ALA A 90 -2.81 -4.97 14.96
CA ALA A 90 -1.62 -5.67 14.49
C ALA A 90 -0.90 -6.43 15.62
N ARG A 91 -0.75 -5.81 16.79
CA ARG A 91 -0.14 -6.45 17.97
C ARG A 91 -0.95 -7.63 18.52
N LEU A 92 -2.26 -7.63 18.31
CA LEU A 92 -3.15 -8.70 18.78
C LEU A 92 -3.29 -9.84 17.78
N GLN A 93 -3.44 -9.53 16.49
CA GLN A 93 -3.78 -10.49 15.47
C GLN A 93 -2.58 -10.98 14.66
N HIS A 94 -1.55 -10.15 14.51
CA HIS A 94 -0.36 -10.40 13.69
C HIS A 94 0.93 -10.31 14.51
N ALA A 95 0.85 -10.78 15.77
CA ALA A 95 2.01 -10.86 16.65
C ALA A 95 2.99 -11.94 16.16
N HIS A 96 4.26 -11.57 16.01
CA HIS A 96 5.32 -12.52 15.69
C HIS A 96 6.60 -12.12 16.43
N PRO A 97 7.43 -13.08 16.95
CA PRO A 97 8.64 -12.74 17.71
C PRO A 97 9.64 -11.83 17.01
N ALA A 98 9.70 -11.90 15.66
CA ALA A 98 10.55 -11.04 14.85
C ALA A 98 9.91 -9.69 14.49
N VAL A 99 8.66 -9.41 14.88
CA VAL A 99 7.94 -8.17 14.51
C VAL A 99 7.83 -7.24 15.72
N THR A 100 8.15 -5.97 15.50
CA THR A 100 7.88 -4.89 16.45
C THR A 100 7.14 -3.76 15.75
N TYR A 101 6.02 -3.30 16.32
CA TYR A 101 5.18 -2.25 15.75
C TYR A 101 5.43 -0.90 16.39
N TYR A 102 5.66 0.12 15.56
CA TYR A 102 5.97 1.50 15.95
C TYR A 102 4.94 2.48 15.40
N GLU A 103 4.46 3.37 16.27
CA GLU A 103 3.68 4.53 15.87
C GLU A 103 4.65 5.65 15.46
N ALA A 104 4.76 5.93 14.16
CA ALA A 104 5.64 6.97 13.66
C ALA A 104 5.24 7.49 12.28
N ASP A 105 5.64 8.72 11.99
CA ASP A 105 5.54 9.32 10.64
C ASP A 105 6.58 8.66 9.73
N ALA A 106 6.11 8.11 8.61
CA ALA A 106 6.93 7.45 7.60
C ALA A 106 8.14 8.28 7.14
N ILE A 107 7.97 9.61 7.01
CA ILE A 107 9.02 10.52 6.53
C ILE A 107 10.10 10.78 7.60
N ARG A 108 9.78 10.53 8.87
CA ARG A 108 10.66 10.86 10.01
C ARG A 108 11.16 9.63 10.77
N TYR A 109 10.68 8.46 10.42
CA TYR A 109 11.03 7.24 11.13
C TYR A 109 12.51 6.88 10.96
N VAL A 110 13.22 6.76 12.06
CA VAL A 110 14.63 6.33 12.09
C VAL A 110 14.69 4.92 12.66
N PRO A 111 14.88 3.90 11.82
CA PRO A 111 14.84 2.50 12.25
C PRO A 111 16.06 2.11 13.10
N LYS A 112 15.83 1.18 14.04
CA LYS A 112 16.87 0.51 14.82
C LYS A 112 16.48 -0.97 15.01
N PRO A 113 17.27 -1.94 14.49
CA PRO A 113 18.48 -1.79 13.68
C PRO A 113 18.19 -1.14 12.33
N MET A 114 19.28 -0.69 11.64
CA MET A 114 19.18 -0.15 10.27
C MET A 114 18.76 -1.28 9.32
N PRO A 115 17.75 -1.06 8.47
CA PRO A 115 17.24 -2.09 7.57
C PRO A 115 18.14 -2.28 6.35
N SER A 116 18.16 -3.48 5.81
CA SER A 116 18.65 -3.76 4.46
C SER A 116 17.51 -3.85 3.43
N VAL A 117 16.25 -3.96 3.90
CA VAL A 117 15.05 -3.94 3.06
C VAL A 117 14.03 -2.98 3.64
N TRP A 118 13.50 -2.12 2.79
CA TRP A 118 12.39 -1.21 3.13
C TRP A 118 11.20 -1.51 2.21
N VAL A 119 10.08 -1.87 2.80
CA VAL A 119 8.83 -2.18 2.11
C VAL A 119 7.85 -1.03 2.33
N SER A 120 7.18 -0.56 1.27
CA SER A 120 6.19 0.51 1.32
C SER A 120 5.18 0.30 0.19
N LEU A 121 4.10 -0.37 0.49
CA LEU A 121 3.09 -0.78 -0.50
C LEU A 121 1.86 0.11 -0.40
N GLU A 122 1.45 0.70 -1.55
CA GLU A 122 0.29 1.61 -1.64
C GLU A 122 0.35 2.72 -0.57
N THR A 123 1.49 3.42 -0.53
CA THR A 123 1.78 4.43 0.51
C THR A 123 2.09 5.79 -0.09
N LEU A 124 2.92 5.85 -1.13
CA LEU A 124 3.47 7.10 -1.67
C LEU A 124 2.37 8.06 -2.15
N GLU A 125 1.31 7.53 -2.73
CA GLU A 125 0.17 8.29 -3.24
C GLU A 125 -0.61 9.01 -2.14
N HIS A 126 -0.53 8.51 -0.90
CA HIS A 126 -1.18 9.11 0.28
C HIS A 126 -0.32 10.16 0.98
N LEU A 127 0.97 10.20 0.68
CA LEU A 127 1.89 11.11 1.35
C LEU A 127 1.80 12.52 0.79
N PRO A 128 1.76 13.56 1.65
CA PRO A 128 1.79 14.95 1.20
C PRO A 128 3.14 15.34 0.56
N ARG A 129 4.20 14.59 0.86
CA ARG A 129 5.58 14.85 0.41
C ARG A 129 6.29 13.57 -0.02
N PRO A 130 5.81 12.88 -1.09
CA PRO A 130 6.36 11.58 -1.50
C PRO A 130 7.84 11.67 -1.93
N VAL A 131 8.27 12.83 -2.46
CA VAL A 131 9.67 13.06 -2.85
C VAL A 131 10.59 13.07 -1.62
N GLU A 132 10.18 13.72 -0.52
CA GLU A 132 10.95 13.74 0.73
C GLU A 132 11.00 12.35 1.36
N TYR A 133 9.91 11.59 1.25
CA TYR A 133 9.89 10.22 1.74
C TYR A 133 10.88 9.32 1.00
N VAL A 134 10.93 9.36 -0.34
CA VAL A 134 11.91 8.57 -1.11
C VAL A 134 13.33 9.02 -0.80
N ALA A 135 13.57 10.33 -0.62
CA ALA A 135 14.86 10.86 -0.19
C ALA A 135 15.26 10.34 1.20
N HIS A 136 14.30 10.27 2.13
CA HIS A 136 14.52 9.72 3.46
C HIS A 136 14.90 8.24 3.40
N VAL A 137 14.12 7.40 2.69
CA VAL A 137 14.43 5.97 2.50
C VAL A 137 15.82 5.79 1.89
N ALA A 138 16.16 6.62 0.88
CA ALA A 138 17.49 6.59 0.28
C ALA A 138 18.60 6.97 1.27
N SER A 139 18.35 7.86 2.22
CA SER A 139 19.35 8.24 3.24
C SER A 139 19.56 7.14 4.29
N VAL A 140 18.56 6.32 4.54
CA VAL A 140 18.56 5.28 5.57
C VAL A 140 19.13 3.97 5.04
N LEU A 141 18.71 3.53 3.85
CA LEU A 141 19.18 2.25 3.30
C LEU A 141 20.68 2.30 2.98
N PRO A 142 21.44 1.24 3.29
CA PRO A 142 22.82 1.12 2.87
C PRO A 142 22.94 0.89 1.34
N PRO A 143 24.12 1.09 0.74
CA PRO A 143 24.39 0.61 -0.61
C PRO A 143 24.06 -0.89 -0.74
N GLY A 144 23.41 -1.31 -1.83
CA GLY A 144 22.87 -2.65 -2.00
C GLY A 144 21.57 -2.94 -1.26
N GLY A 145 21.11 -2.04 -0.40
CA GLY A 145 19.81 -2.14 0.26
C GLY A 145 18.65 -2.03 -0.73
N ARG A 146 17.53 -2.67 -0.42
CA ARG A 146 16.36 -2.74 -1.31
C ARG A 146 15.20 -1.89 -0.82
N PHE A 147 14.64 -1.11 -1.72
CA PHE A 147 13.37 -0.42 -1.55
C PHE A 147 12.31 -1.10 -2.40
N ILE A 148 11.32 -1.71 -1.75
CA ILE A 148 10.19 -2.38 -2.41
C ILE A 148 8.97 -1.49 -2.25
N VAL A 149 8.51 -0.93 -3.36
CA VAL A 149 7.50 0.12 -3.36
C VAL A 149 6.44 -0.16 -4.39
N SER A 150 5.16 0.06 -4.01
CA SER A 150 4.05 0.00 -4.97
C SER A 150 3.21 1.27 -4.96
N VAL A 151 2.64 1.59 -6.12
CA VAL A 151 1.67 2.67 -6.31
C VAL A 151 0.66 2.31 -7.40
N PRO A 152 -0.55 2.87 -7.37
CA PRO A 152 -1.46 2.83 -8.52
C PRO A 152 -0.86 3.68 -9.67
N VAL A 153 -0.94 3.12 -10.88
CA VAL A 153 -0.40 3.76 -12.11
C VAL A 153 -1.46 3.86 -13.21
N THR A 154 -2.72 3.80 -12.83
CA THR A 154 -3.83 3.93 -13.76
C THR A 154 -3.77 5.28 -14.47
N VAL A 155 -3.90 5.26 -15.80
CA VAL A 155 -3.90 6.50 -16.58
C VAL A 155 -5.21 7.26 -16.35
N SER A 156 -5.29 7.97 -15.27
CA SER A 156 -6.29 9.01 -14.97
C SER A 156 -5.99 9.60 -13.60
N THR A 157 -6.71 10.62 -13.18
CA THR A 157 -6.74 10.90 -11.75
C THR A 157 -7.51 9.78 -11.08
N ASP A 158 -6.93 9.20 -10.06
CA ASP A 158 -7.61 8.22 -9.23
C ASP A 158 -8.82 8.87 -8.53
N GLY A 159 -9.94 8.17 -8.50
CA GLY A 159 -11.15 8.61 -7.79
C GLY A 159 -11.01 8.59 -6.28
N ASN A 160 -9.94 8.05 -5.73
CA ASN A 160 -9.69 8.00 -4.31
C ASN A 160 -9.33 9.39 -3.77
N ARG A 161 -10.19 9.95 -2.92
CA ARG A 161 -9.98 11.28 -2.30
C ARG A 161 -8.75 11.34 -1.38
N HIS A 162 -8.19 10.20 -0.98
CA HIS A 162 -7.03 10.10 -0.11
C HIS A 162 -5.72 10.04 -0.90
N HIS A 163 -5.77 9.80 -2.21
CA HIS A 163 -4.60 9.89 -3.06
C HIS A 163 -4.28 11.37 -3.34
N LEU A 164 -3.16 11.81 -2.79
CA LEU A 164 -2.68 13.18 -2.93
C LEU A 164 -1.82 13.35 -4.19
N THR A 165 -1.22 12.27 -4.67
CA THR A 165 -0.34 12.24 -5.85
C THR A 165 -0.75 11.12 -6.80
N ASP A 166 -0.98 11.47 -8.07
CA ASP A 166 -1.19 10.49 -9.13
C ASP A 166 0.19 10.10 -9.71
N PHE A 167 0.53 8.81 -9.63
CA PHE A 167 1.76 8.29 -10.22
C PHE A 167 1.54 7.72 -11.61
N THR A 168 2.56 7.83 -12.45
CA THR A 168 2.73 7.04 -13.67
C THR A 168 3.91 6.10 -13.51
N ARG A 169 4.04 5.10 -14.39
CA ARG A 169 5.21 4.22 -14.42
C ARG A 169 6.51 5.00 -14.54
N GLU A 170 6.50 6.02 -15.38
CA GLU A 170 7.64 6.88 -15.67
C GLU A 170 7.98 7.79 -14.48
N SER A 171 6.97 8.38 -13.82
CA SER A 171 7.17 9.28 -12.68
C SER A 171 7.73 8.54 -11.48
N LEU A 172 7.22 7.31 -11.17
CA LEU A 172 7.78 6.49 -10.10
C LEU A 172 9.25 6.11 -10.39
N ARG A 173 9.52 5.57 -11.58
CA ARG A 173 10.89 5.18 -11.97
C ARG A 173 11.86 6.35 -11.99
N GLY A 174 11.41 7.50 -12.51
CA GLY A 174 12.19 8.73 -12.50
C GLY A 174 12.52 9.21 -11.10
N LEU A 175 11.55 9.11 -10.18
CA LEU A 175 11.73 9.44 -8.76
C LEU A 175 12.76 8.50 -8.10
N LEU A 176 12.61 7.20 -8.27
CA LEU A 176 13.55 6.21 -7.72
C LEU A 176 14.96 6.43 -8.26
N LYS A 177 15.12 6.57 -9.57
CA LYS A 177 16.41 6.84 -10.22
C LYS A 177 17.08 8.10 -9.71
N ARG A 178 16.31 9.18 -9.49
CA ARG A 178 16.80 10.46 -8.96
C ARG A 178 17.49 10.29 -7.60
N TYR A 179 17.04 9.34 -6.78
CA TYR A 179 17.58 9.08 -5.44
C TYR A 179 18.51 7.86 -5.38
N GLY A 180 19.08 7.46 -6.53
CA GLY A 180 20.12 6.43 -6.59
C GLY A 180 19.61 4.99 -6.53
N PHE A 181 18.33 4.78 -6.82
CA PHE A 181 17.76 3.44 -6.92
C PHE A 181 17.73 2.96 -8.37
N ALA A 182 18.17 1.71 -8.59
CA ALA A 182 18.05 0.99 -9.85
C ALA A 182 16.96 -0.08 -9.74
N GLU A 183 16.07 -0.18 -10.74
CA GLU A 183 15.05 -1.25 -10.79
C GLU A 183 15.73 -2.61 -10.96
N GLU A 184 15.52 -3.53 -10.01
CA GLU A 184 15.96 -4.92 -10.08
C GLU A 184 14.86 -5.82 -10.63
N ARG A 185 13.62 -5.62 -10.16
CA ARG A 185 12.44 -6.38 -10.56
C ARG A 185 11.19 -5.53 -10.48
N LYS A 186 10.16 -5.90 -11.24
CA LYS A 186 8.84 -5.28 -11.17
C LYS A 186 7.74 -6.34 -11.15
N LEU A 187 6.60 -5.96 -10.58
CA LEU A 187 5.32 -6.65 -10.69
C LEU A 187 4.27 -5.63 -11.20
N GLU A 188 3.66 -5.94 -12.33
CA GLU A 188 2.54 -5.17 -12.87
C GLU A 188 1.26 -5.95 -12.63
N GLN A 189 0.27 -5.29 -12.04
CA GLN A 189 -1.01 -5.92 -11.69
C GLN A 189 -2.16 -5.10 -12.27
N SER A 190 -3.24 -5.79 -12.58
CA SER A 190 -4.48 -5.18 -13.06
C SER A 190 -5.66 -5.67 -12.24
N HIS A 191 -6.41 -4.75 -11.68
CA HIS A 191 -7.65 -5.02 -10.96
C HIS A 191 -8.82 -4.67 -11.86
N HIS A 192 -9.49 -5.69 -12.39
CA HIS A 192 -10.69 -5.51 -13.21
C HIS A 192 -11.93 -5.44 -12.31
N PHE A 193 -12.84 -4.53 -12.64
CA PHE A 193 -14.09 -4.39 -11.92
C PHE A 193 -15.27 -4.18 -12.89
N ALA A 194 -16.46 -4.57 -12.46
CA ALA A 194 -17.66 -4.51 -13.28
C ALA A 194 -18.27 -3.09 -13.26
N LEU A 195 -19.08 -2.78 -14.27
CA LEU A 195 -19.85 -1.51 -14.31
C LEU A 195 -20.75 -1.37 -13.08
N SER A 196 -21.28 -2.47 -12.56
CA SER A 196 -22.04 -2.51 -11.30
C SER A 196 -21.22 -1.99 -10.11
N ASP A 197 -19.93 -2.24 -10.10
CA ASP A 197 -19.02 -1.76 -9.04
C ASP A 197 -18.79 -0.26 -9.16
N VAL A 198 -18.76 0.29 -10.38
CA VAL A 198 -18.67 1.73 -10.65
C VAL A 198 -19.97 2.46 -10.30
N MET A 199 -21.11 1.87 -10.67
CA MET A 199 -22.43 2.53 -10.52
C MET A 199 -23.01 2.47 -9.11
N GLY A 200 -22.37 1.77 -8.19
CA GLY A 200 -22.83 1.77 -6.82
C GLY A 200 -23.99 0.81 -6.52
N VAL A 201 -24.28 -0.19 -7.36
CA VAL A 201 -25.41 -1.09 -7.22
C VAL A 201 -25.17 -2.26 -6.26
N SER A 202 -23.91 -2.60 -5.94
CA SER A 202 -23.61 -3.63 -4.95
C SER A 202 -23.65 -3.08 -3.51
N ARG A 203 -24.13 -3.92 -2.58
CA ARG A 203 -24.47 -3.57 -1.20
C ARG A 203 -23.23 -3.44 -0.30
N GLY A 204 -22.54 -2.32 -0.31
CA GLY A 204 -21.42 -2.05 0.61
C GLY A 204 -21.11 -0.54 0.68
N PRO A 205 -20.39 -0.06 1.73
CA PRO A 205 -19.93 1.32 1.78
C PRO A 205 -18.89 1.51 0.68
N ARG A 206 -19.28 2.15 -0.40
CA ARG A 206 -18.44 2.33 -1.57
C ARG A 206 -17.73 3.64 -1.54
N GLN A 207 -16.49 3.57 -2.00
CA GLN A 207 -15.76 4.73 -2.43
C GLN A 207 -16.42 5.27 -3.71
N ARG A 208 -17.33 6.23 -3.56
CA ARG A 208 -17.75 7.07 -4.68
C ARG A 208 -16.59 8.00 -4.96
N ASP A 209 -16.17 8.08 -6.23
CA ASP A 209 -15.29 9.15 -6.66
C ASP A 209 -15.86 10.48 -6.15
N ARG A 210 -15.15 11.08 -5.21
CA ARG A 210 -15.59 12.32 -4.53
C ARG A 210 -14.62 13.46 -4.80
N ARG A 211 -13.71 13.34 -5.75
CA ARG A 211 -12.89 14.49 -6.16
C ARG A 211 -13.79 15.55 -6.73
N ARG A 212 -13.98 16.64 -5.98
CA ARG A 212 -14.72 17.80 -6.46
C ARG A 212 -14.01 18.38 -7.67
N GLY A 213 -14.71 18.45 -8.82
CA GLY A 213 -14.18 19.07 -10.02
C GLY A 213 -13.50 18.13 -11.01
N LEU A 214 -13.72 16.80 -10.95
CA LEU A 214 -13.20 15.83 -11.89
C LEU A 214 -13.52 16.20 -13.36
N ILE A 215 -14.75 16.64 -13.64
CA ILE A 215 -15.14 17.12 -14.98
C ILE A 215 -14.26 18.30 -15.40
N ARG A 216 -14.10 19.30 -14.52
CA ARG A 216 -13.27 20.48 -14.79
C ARG A 216 -11.80 20.09 -14.97
N TRP A 217 -11.33 19.08 -14.23
CA TRP A 217 -9.98 18.55 -14.38
C TRP A 217 -9.81 17.89 -15.75
N TYR A 218 -10.70 17.00 -16.20
CA TYR A 218 -10.63 16.35 -17.50
C TYR A 218 -10.76 17.35 -18.67
N VAL A 219 -11.58 18.40 -18.53
CA VAL A 219 -11.64 19.49 -19.50
C VAL A 219 -10.27 20.16 -19.68
N ARG A 220 -9.50 20.30 -18.61
CA ARG A 220 -8.14 20.86 -18.66
C ARG A 220 -7.08 19.87 -19.12
N HIS A 221 -7.36 18.56 -19.06
CA HIS A 221 -6.45 17.49 -19.44
C HIS A 221 -7.10 16.52 -20.44
N PRO A 222 -7.46 16.99 -21.66
CA PRO A 222 -8.23 16.20 -22.62
C PRO A 222 -7.46 14.96 -23.11
N GLN A 223 -6.13 15.01 -23.14
CA GLN A 223 -5.29 13.87 -23.51
C GLN A 223 -5.44 12.72 -22.51
N VAL A 224 -5.51 13.02 -21.22
CA VAL A 224 -5.70 12.01 -20.17
C VAL A 224 -7.10 11.41 -20.23
N LEU A 225 -8.13 12.23 -20.49
CA LEU A 225 -9.49 11.73 -20.75
C LEU A 225 -9.51 10.75 -21.91
N TRP A 226 -8.86 11.10 -23.03
CA TRP A 226 -8.80 10.24 -24.19
C TRP A 226 -8.07 8.91 -23.89
N GLN A 227 -6.96 8.97 -23.19
CA GLN A 227 -6.23 7.76 -22.77
C GLN A 227 -7.10 6.88 -21.86
N ARG A 228 -7.85 7.48 -20.91
CA ARG A 228 -8.78 6.74 -20.04
C ARG A 228 -9.91 6.09 -20.85
N ILE A 229 -10.51 6.81 -21.78
CA ILE A 229 -11.54 6.27 -22.69
C ILE A 229 -10.96 5.09 -23.48
N LYS A 230 -9.79 5.27 -24.10
CA LYS A 230 -9.12 4.20 -24.84
C LYS A 230 -8.85 2.97 -23.96
N LEU A 231 -8.34 3.17 -22.74
CA LEU A 231 -8.10 2.08 -21.77
C LEU A 231 -9.40 1.35 -21.45
N THR A 232 -10.47 2.07 -21.15
CA THR A 232 -11.78 1.49 -20.83
C THR A 232 -12.37 0.72 -22.01
N LEU A 233 -12.23 1.23 -23.24
CA LEU A 233 -12.70 0.53 -24.44
C LEU A 233 -11.88 -0.72 -24.79
N THR A 234 -10.59 -0.76 -24.44
CA THR A 234 -9.70 -1.87 -24.77
C THR A 234 -9.60 -2.92 -23.67
N LYS A 235 -9.60 -2.51 -22.40
CA LYS A 235 -9.39 -3.39 -21.25
C LYS A 235 -10.58 -3.45 -20.26
N GLY A 236 -11.64 -2.66 -20.52
CA GLY A 236 -12.74 -2.51 -19.57
C GLY A 236 -12.41 -1.58 -18.40
N PHE A 237 -13.19 -1.67 -17.33
CA PHE A 237 -12.89 -0.94 -16.10
C PHE A 237 -11.74 -1.62 -15.37
N VAL A 238 -10.60 -0.95 -15.28
CA VAL A 238 -9.39 -1.50 -14.73
C VAL A 238 -8.62 -0.44 -13.95
N ASN A 239 -8.08 -0.84 -12.79
CA ASN A 239 -7.00 -0.14 -12.10
C ASN A 239 -5.69 -0.90 -12.32
N GLU A 240 -4.64 -0.17 -12.62
CA GLU A 240 -3.32 -0.73 -12.85
C GLU A 240 -2.38 -0.30 -11.72
N TYR A 241 -1.54 -1.22 -11.28
CA TYR A 241 -0.58 -1.02 -10.20
C TYR A 241 0.82 -1.44 -10.64
N LEU A 242 1.81 -0.76 -10.11
CA LEU A 242 3.21 -1.09 -10.32
C LEU A 242 3.90 -1.26 -8.96
N THR A 243 4.46 -2.44 -8.74
CA THR A 243 5.42 -2.68 -7.65
C THR A 243 6.81 -2.76 -8.23
N VAL A 244 7.76 -2.07 -7.63
CA VAL A 244 9.18 -2.07 -8.02
C VAL A 244 10.01 -2.55 -6.84
N VAL A 245 10.87 -3.51 -7.10
CA VAL A 245 12.02 -3.83 -6.25
C VAL A 245 13.19 -3.02 -6.78
N ALA A 246 13.68 -2.08 -5.99
CA ALA A 246 14.73 -1.17 -6.40
C ALA A 246 15.94 -1.29 -5.45
N VAL A 247 17.14 -1.41 -6.01
CA VAL A 247 18.39 -1.52 -5.26
C VAL A 247 19.06 -0.16 -5.20
N LYS A 248 19.53 0.22 -4.02
CA LYS A 248 20.33 1.42 -3.83
C LYS A 248 21.73 1.22 -4.37
N ALA A 249 22.19 2.12 -5.23
CA ALA A 249 23.55 2.16 -5.74
C ALA A 249 24.59 2.41 -4.64
#